data_d13053254d682b524620fe2f10e06f0a
#
_entry.id   d13053254d682b524620fe2f10e06f0a
#
_cell.length_a   1.000
_cell.length_b   1.000
_cell.length_c   1.000
_cell.angle_alpha   90.00
_cell.angle_beta   90.00
_cell.angle_gamma   90.00
#
_symmetry.space_group_name_H-M   'P 1'
#
loop_
_entity.id
_entity.type
_entity.pdbx_description
1 polymer ?
#
loop_
_entity_poly.entity_id
_entity_poly.type
_entity_poly.pdbx_seq_one_letter_code
_entity_poly.pdbx_strand_id
1 'polypeptide(L)'
;RDLGSRFPGSKEMVDIALRNAINKGYIVGPRMLVATFGIGATGGHFDPTGGYRDMIFGREPDWSDGIADGPDAIRKAVRFEVKNGADVIKAAVSGGVFSLADEVDVPQFTPAEMAALVDETHRLRKKVAVHCHGDSAGKEAIEAGVDSIEHGSFLKPETLTLMKNKGTYLTPTLMPVEYIMSKIDSYPAPVQAKARAAATAREEMFRNAVKLGVKMSFGTDAGVFPHGQNAKEFKLMVDLGMPAIDALKTATGNAADLFGIAQKVGTLEKGKLADVIAMPGDPTSDITATERVSFVMKEGKIIRNGPPSASPVAEAGETLTEIPGD
;
A
#
# COMPACT_ATOMS: atom_id res chain seq x y z
N ARG A 1 6.05 -5.39 1.86
CA ARG A 1 5.68 -4.35 2.83
C ARG A 1 4.19 -4.43 3.09
N ASP A 2 3.81 -4.56 4.35
CA ASP A 2 2.44 -4.44 4.83
C ASP A 2 2.27 -3.01 5.35
N LEU A 3 1.28 -2.29 4.84
CA LEU A 3 1.07 -0.87 5.17
C LEU A 3 -0.11 -0.65 6.12
N GLY A 4 -0.43 -1.66 6.89
CA GLY A 4 -1.34 -1.58 8.02
C GLY A 4 -2.37 -2.70 8.04
N SER A 5 -2.49 -3.32 9.19
CA SER A 5 -3.47 -4.36 9.48
C SER A 5 -4.23 -3.94 10.73
N ARG A 6 -5.47 -3.50 10.54
CA ARG A 6 -6.31 -3.03 11.64
C ARG A 6 -7.63 -3.79 11.67
N PHE A 7 -7.95 -4.32 12.86
CA PHE A 7 -9.33 -4.71 13.16
C PHE A 7 -10.01 -3.55 13.91
N PRO A 8 -11.19 -3.10 13.45
CA PRO A 8 -11.96 -2.09 14.17
C PRO A 8 -12.13 -2.46 15.66
N GLY A 9 -11.85 -1.51 16.55
CA GLY A 9 -11.93 -1.72 18.00
C GLY A 9 -10.80 -2.52 18.65
N SER A 10 -9.86 -3.08 17.88
CA SER A 10 -8.71 -3.81 18.41
C SER A 10 -7.44 -2.95 18.38
N LYS A 11 -6.62 -3.08 19.42
CA LYS A 11 -5.23 -2.57 19.45
C LYS A 11 -4.21 -3.64 19.08
N GLU A 12 -4.64 -4.77 18.57
CA GLU A 12 -3.77 -5.87 18.18
C GLU A 12 -3.01 -5.52 16.90
N MET A 13 -1.71 -5.61 16.97
CA MET A 13 -0.78 -5.38 15.85
C MET A 13 -0.47 -6.72 15.18
N VAL A 14 -1.42 -7.20 14.40
CA VAL A 14 -1.37 -8.54 13.78
C VAL A 14 -0.20 -8.67 12.82
N ASP A 15 0.11 -7.63 12.06
CA ASP A 15 1.24 -7.55 11.13
C ASP A 15 2.60 -7.69 11.86
N ILE A 16 2.76 -7.04 13.02
CA ILE A 16 3.93 -7.19 13.89
C ILE A 16 4.07 -8.62 14.41
N ALA A 17 2.96 -9.18 14.89
CA ALA A 17 2.95 -10.55 15.42
C ALA A 17 3.32 -11.56 14.33
N LEU A 18 2.75 -11.42 13.13
CA LEU A 18 3.04 -12.24 11.96
C LEU A 18 4.50 -12.13 11.53
N ARG A 19 5.01 -10.90 11.35
CA ARG A 19 6.43 -10.65 11.02
C ARG A 19 7.35 -11.31 12.04
N ASN A 20 7.07 -11.14 13.32
CA ASN A 20 7.91 -11.66 14.38
C ASN A 20 7.88 -13.20 14.44
N ALA A 21 6.73 -13.83 14.19
CA ALA A 21 6.61 -15.28 14.10
C ALA A 21 7.42 -15.85 12.92
N ILE A 22 7.38 -15.18 11.76
CA ILE A 22 8.19 -15.53 10.59
C ILE A 22 9.68 -15.37 10.90
N ASN A 23 10.09 -14.24 11.49
CA ASN A 23 11.50 -13.98 11.82
C ASN A 23 12.08 -14.95 12.85
N LYS A 24 11.25 -15.46 13.76
CA LYS A 24 11.62 -16.51 14.74
C LYS A 24 11.55 -17.91 14.17
N GLY A 25 11.09 -18.10 12.93
CA GLY A 25 10.96 -19.39 12.28
C GLY A 25 9.78 -20.25 12.80
N TYR A 26 8.84 -19.66 13.53
CA TYR A 26 7.66 -20.38 14.01
C TYR A 26 6.70 -20.73 12.87
N ILE A 27 6.64 -19.88 11.85
CA ILE A 27 5.87 -20.10 10.63
C ILE A 27 6.71 -19.76 9.41
N VAL A 28 6.39 -20.39 8.29
CA VAL A 28 6.98 -20.07 6.99
C VAL A 28 6.27 -18.87 6.39
N GLY A 29 7.03 -17.87 5.93
CA GLY A 29 6.48 -16.68 5.31
C GLY A 29 7.56 -15.78 4.70
N PRO A 30 7.14 -14.72 3.99
CA PRO A 30 8.04 -13.75 3.39
C PRO A 30 8.76 -12.91 4.47
N ARG A 31 9.87 -12.25 4.09
CA ARG A 31 10.40 -11.15 4.89
C ARG A 31 9.43 -9.99 4.83
N MET A 32 9.03 -9.46 5.98
CA MET A 32 8.04 -8.39 6.08
C MET A 32 8.65 -7.11 6.66
N LEU A 33 8.23 -5.97 6.14
CA LEU A 33 8.30 -4.66 6.75
C LEU A 33 6.88 -4.21 7.02
N VAL A 34 6.57 -3.77 8.22
CA VAL A 34 5.19 -3.57 8.68
C VAL A 34 4.97 -2.18 9.25
N ALA A 35 3.75 -1.66 9.10
CA ALA A 35 3.39 -0.30 9.48
C ALA A 35 2.53 -0.20 10.74
N THR A 36 2.03 -1.30 11.29
CA THR A 36 1.05 -1.31 12.38
C THR A 36 -0.30 -0.71 11.97
N PHE A 37 -0.68 0.44 12.51
CA PHE A 37 -1.87 1.19 12.09
C PHE A 37 -1.49 2.28 11.09
N GLY A 38 -2.48 2.78 10.35
CA GLY A 38 -2.28 4.00 9.58
C GLY A 38 -2.62 5.22 10.41
N ILE A 39 -1.86 6.32 10.24
CA ILE A 39 -2.14 7.60 10.90
C ILE A 39 -3.08 8.41 9.99
N GLY A 40 -4.19 8.91 10.54
CA GLY A 40 -5.19 9.73 9.87
C GLY A 40 -5.69 10.86 10.76
N ALA A 41 -6.36 11.83 10.16
CA ALA A 41 -7.07 12.89 10.87
C ALA A 41 -8.46 12.42 11.30
N THR A 42 -9.04 13.07 12.31
CA THR A 42 -10.44 12.85 12.72
C THR A 42 -11.39 13.05 11.54
N GLY A 43 -12.28 12.10 11.29
CA GLY A 43 -13.20 12.07 10.15
C GLY A 43 -12.56 11.80 8.80
N GLY A 44 -11.24 11.54 8.74
CA GLY A 44 -10.51 11.21 7.54
C GLY A 44 -10.59 9.75 7.15
N HIS A 45 -9.91 9.39 6.05
CA HIS A 45 -9.94 8.05 5.45
C HIS A 45 -9.58 6.92 6.42
N PHE A 46 -8.66 7.18 7.35
CA PHE A 46 -8.26 6.18 8.34
C PHE A 46 -9.03 6.26 9.65
N ASP A 47 -10.00 7.18 9.78
CA ASP A 47 -10.88 7.20 10.92
C ASP A 47 -11.95 6.09 10.77
N PRO A 48 -11.89 5.03 11.58
CA PRO A 48 -12.82 3.91 11.44
C PRO A 48 -14.25 4.26 11.89
N THR A 49 -14.46 5.41 12.51
CA THR A 49 -15.78 5.90 12.94
C THR A 49 -16.40 6.85 11.90
N GLY A 50 -15.63 7.29 10.91
CA GLY A 50 -16.09 8.22 9.86
C GLY A 50 -17.29 7.68 9.07
N GLY A 51 -18.46 8.30 9.25
CA GLY A 51 -19.72 7.88 8.62
C GLY A 51 -20.44 6.71 9.28
N TYR A 52 -19.94 6.18 10.38
CA TYR A 52 -20.55 5.12 11.15
C TYR A 52 -20.89 5.62 12.58
N ARG A 53 -21.90 4.98 13.23
CA ARG A 53 -22.22 5.29 14.61
C ARG A 53 -21.11 4.84 15.58
N ASP A 54 -20.97 5.54 16.71
CA ASP A 54 -19.99 5.30 17.79
C ASP A 54 -19.90 3.85 18.32
N MET A 55 -20.83 2.99 17.92
CA MET A 55 -21.02 1.65 18.49
C MET A 55 -19.89 0.66 18.18
N ILE A 56 -19.06 0.90 17.15
CA ILE A 56 -18.01 -0.05 16.75
C ILE A 56 -16.81 0.04 17.71
N PHE A 57 -16.50 1.23 18.24
CA PHE A 57 -15.33 1.46 19.08
C PHE A 57 -15.66 1.61 20.59
N GLY A 58 -16.92 1.94 20.93
CA GLY A 58 -17.32 2.25 22.30
C GLY A 58 -16.68 3.52 22.90
N ARG A 59 -15.86 4.22 22.12
CA ARG A 59 -15.19 5.49 22.43
C ARG A 59 -14.69 6.15 21.16
N GLU A 60 -14.40 7.43 21.19
CA GLU A 60 -13.70 8.11 20.11
C GLU A 60 -12.27 7.56 19.96
N PRO A 61 -11.80 7.33 18.73
CA PRO A 61 -10.41 6.99 18.46
C PRO A 61 -9.46 8.14 18.83
N ASP A 62 -8.26 7.80 19.25
CA ASP A 62 -7.20 8.77 19.56
C ASP A 62 -5.86 8.43 18.85
N TRP A 63 -4.82 9.17 19.18
CA TRP A 63 -3.48 8.96 18.62
C TRP A 63 -2.96 7.52 18.82
N SER A 64 -3.41 6.80 19.82
CA SER A 64 -3.03 5.39 20.04
C SER A 64 -3.80 4.41 19.15
N ASP A 65 -4.82 4.90 18.47
CA ASP A 65 -5.55 4.21 17.42
C ASP A 65 -5.13 4.67 16.02
N GLY A 66 -4.18 5.60 15.93
CA GLY A 66 -3.71 6.20 14.70
C GLY A 66 -4.50 7.46 14.31
N ILE A 67 -5.44 7.97 15.13
CA ILE A 67 -6.20 9.19 14.81
C ILE A 67 -5.60 10.36 15.57
N ALA A 68 -5.03 11.32 14.83
CA ALA A 68 -4.22 12.37 15.42
C ALA A 68 -4.40 13.70 14.69
N ASP A 69 -4.83 14.73 15.42
CA ASP A 69 -4.97 16.10 14.95
C ASP A 69 -3.93 16.99 15.60
N GLY A 70 -3.31 17.82 14.79
CA GLY A 70 -2.22 18.71 15.18
C GLY A 70 -0.85 18.05 15.24
N PRO A 71 0.22 18.85 15.05
CA PRO A 71 1.60 18.36 14.95
C PRO A 71 2.07 17.52 16.14
N ASP A 72 1.67 17.88 17.35
CA ASP A 72 2.11 17.18 18.58
C ASP A 72 1.47 15.79 18.71
N ALA A 73 0.17 15.67 18.38
CA ALA A 73 -0.52 14.39 18.38
C ALA A 73 0.05 13.46 17.31
N ILE A 74 0.35 13.96 16.12
CA ILE A 74 0.97 13.20 15.03
C ILE A 74 2.37 12.69 15.45
N ARG A 75 3.23 13.56 16.04
CA ARG A 75 4.52 13.10 16.57
C ARG A 75 4.38 12.01 17.62
N LYS A 76 3.36 12.13 18.46
CA LYS A 76 3.06 11.13 19.49
C LYS A 76 2.62 9.81 18.87
N ALA A 77 1.75 9.83 17.85
CA ALA A 77 1.33 8.66 17.10
C ALA A 77 2.54 7.97 16.43
N VAL A 78 3.39 8.70 15.70
CA VAL A 78 4.61 8.16 15.09
C VAL A 78 5.50 7.46 16.11
N ARG A 79 5.75 8.07 17.28
CA ARG A 79 6.55 7.46 18.36
C ARG A 79 5.91 6.20 18.91
N PHE A 80 4.60 6.19 19.01
CA PHE A 80 3.84 5.02 19.48
C PHE A 80 3.97 3.85 18.49
N GLU A 81 3.79 4.09 17.21
CA GLU A 81 3.96 3.09 16.15
C GLU A 81 5.38 2.49 16.17
N VAL A 82 6.40 3.35 16.21
CA VAL A 82 7.80 2.91 16.25
C VAL A 82 8.12 2.15 17.55
N LYS A 83 7.61 2.61 18.70
CA LYS A 83 7.74 1.90 19.99
C LYS A 83 7.20 0.47 19.90
N ASN A 84 6.09 0.28 19.20
CA ASN A 84 5.45 -1.02 19.04
C ASN A 84 6.10 -1.88 17.95
N GLY A 85 7.04 -1.34 17.19
CA GLY A 85 7.87 -2.10 16.25
C GLY A 85 7.57 -1.84 14.78
N ALA A 86 6.93 -0.72 14.42
CA ALA A 86 6.76 -0.33 13.03
C ALA A 86 8.11 -0.20 12.31
N ASP A 87 8.19 -0.73 11.11
CA ASP A 87 9.34 -0.60 10.21
C ASP A 87 9.17 0.62 9.27
N VAL A 88 7.94 1.00 9.02
CA VAL A 88 7.51 2.11 8.16
C VAL A 88 6.31 2.78 8.79
N ILE A 89 6.16 4.08 8.59
CA ILE A 89 4.96 4.81 9.01
C ILE A 89 4.03 4.97 7.80
N LYS A 90 2.77 4.59 7.97
CA LYS A 90 1.71 4.79 7.00
C LYS A 90 0.79 5.91 7.45
N ALA A 91 0.40 6.81 6.54
CA ALA A 91 -0.62 7.81 6.81
C ALA A 91 -1.61 7.95 5.65
N ALA A 92 -2.80 8.48 5.91
CA ALA A 92 -3.74 8.90 4.88
C ALA A 92 -3.74 10.43 4.81
N VAL A 93 -3.38 10.96 3.64
CA VAL A 93 -3.24 12.41 3.44
C VAL A 93 -4.32 13.01 2.55
N SER A 94 -5.12 12.17 1.91
CA SER A 94 -6.37 12.52 1.23
C SER A 94 -7.47 11.53 1.57
N GLY A 95 -8.69 11.82 1.17
CA GLY A 95 -9.80 10.89 1.27
C GLY A 95 -9.60 9.63 0.44
N GLY A 96 -10.48 8.64 0.61
CA GLY A 96 -10.41 7.35 -0.04
C GLY A 96 -11.69 6.93 -0.75
N VAL A 97 -11.59 5.90 -1.58
CA VAL A 97 -12.73 5.38 -2.35
C VAL A 97 -13.78 4.75 -1.44
N PHE A 98 -13.37 4.05 -0.40
CA PHE A 98 -14.28 3.32 0.50
C PHE A 98 -14.79 4.13 1.70
N SER A 99 -14.16 5.24 2.05
CA SER A 99 -14.65 6.08 3.14
C SER A 99 -15.93 6.81 2.74
N LEU A 100 -16.89 6.90 3.67
CA LEU A 100 -18.21 7.51 3.40
C LEU A 100 -18.25 9.00 3.77
N ALA A 101 -17.39 9.42 4.69
CA ALA A 101 -17.41 10.76 5.30
C ALA A 101 -16.49 11.78 4.62
N ASP A 102 -15.67 11.37 3.65
CA ASP A 102 -14.70 12.24 2.99
C ASP A 102 -14.84 12.28 1.47
N GLU A 103 -14.26 13.31 0.86
CA GLU A 103 -14.08 13.39 -0.59
C GLU A 103 -12.68 12.87 -0.96
N VAL A 104 -12.60 12.06 -2.04
CA VAL A 104 -11.43 11.27 -2.39
C VAL A 104 -10.17 12.08 -2.69
N ASP A 105 -10.31 13.32 -3.14
CA ASP A 105 -9.22 14.19 -3.58
C ASP A 105 -8.89 15.35 -2.61
N VAL A 106 -9.59 15.44 -1.48
CA VAL A 106 -9.40 16.54 -0.51
C VAL A 106 -8.27 16.21 0.46
N PRO A 107 -7.32 17.16 0.71
CA PRO A 107 -6.29 17.02 1.73
C PRO A 107 -6.89 16.83 3.13
N GLN A 108 -6.31 15.93 3.91
CA GLN A 108 -6.75 15.63 5.28
C GLN A 108 -5.78 16.11 6.36
N PHE A 109 -4.55 16.42 5.98
CA PHE A 109 -3.57 17.04 6.86
C PHE A 109 -3.25 18.45 6.43
N THR A 110 -3.02 19.34 7.39
CA THR A 110 -2.44 20.64 7.16
C THR A 110 -0.94 20.50 6.82
N PRO A 111 -0.31 21.51 6.18
CA PRO A 111 1.13 21.48 5.93
C PRO A 111 1.99 21.32 7.21
N ALA A 112 1.54 21.85 8.34
CA ALA A 112 2.25 21.72 9.62
C ALA A 112 2.18 20.27 10.17
N GLU A 113 1.06 19.60 10.01
CA GLU A 113 0.87 18.20 10.36
C GLU A 113 1.69 17.29 9.47
N MET A 114 1.68 17.54 8.16
CA MET A 114 2.50 16.80 7.20
C MET A 114 4.00 16.93 7.52
N ALA A 115 4.46 18.14 7.82
CA ALA A 115 5.86 18.39 8.22
C ALA A 115 6.21 17.64 9.52
N ALA A 116 5.29 17.61 10.50
CA ALA A 116 5.51 16.90 11.76
C ALA A 116 5.59 15.36 11.55
N LEU A 117 4.74 14.81 10.69
CA LEU A 117 4.75 13.39 10.32
C LEU A 117 6.10 12.99 9.73
N VAL A 118 6.55 13.71 8.71
CA VAL A 118 7.79 13.40 7.99
C VAL A 118 9.02 13.61 8.88
N ASP A 119 9.13 14.76 9.53
CA ASP A 119 10.27 15.09 10.40
C ASP A 119 10.45 14.05 11.51
N GLU A 120 9.39 13.72 12.25
CA GLU A 120 9.47 12.76 13.35
C GLU A 120 9.82 11.37 12.85
N THR A 121 9.22 10.95 11.74
CA THR A 121 9.49 9.63 11.15
C THR A 121 10.94 9.49 10.68
N HIS A 122 11.46 10.48 9.96
CA HIS A 122 12.83 10.46 9.47
C HIS A 122 13.86 10.58 10.61
N ARG A 123 13.58 11.35 11.67
CA ARG A 123 14.41 11.39 12.90
C ARG A 123 14.54 10.02 13.54
N LEU A 124 13.48 9.21 13.48
CA LEU A 124 13.47 7.82 13.97
C LEU A 124 14.01 6.82 12.93
N ARG A 125 14.59 7.32 11.82
CA ARG A 125 15.16 6.53 10.71
C ARG A 125 14.16 5.55 10.09
N LYS A 126 12.90 5.96 10.01
CA LYS A 126 11.84 5.23 9.34
C LYS A 126 11.43 5.94 8.05
N LYS A 127 10.77 5.22 7.16
CA LYS A 127 10.20 5.73 5.92
C LYS A 127 8.73 6.10 6.11
N VAL A 128 8.26 7.08 5.31
CA VAL A 128 6.86 7.51 5.28
C VAL A 128 6.23 7.04 3.97
N ALA A 129 5.14 6.27 4.08
CA ALA A 129 4.29 5.88 2.97
C ALA A 129 2.90 6.51 3.16
N VAL A 130 2.37 7.20 2.16
CA VAL A 130 1.08 7.86 2.29
C VAL A 130 0.05 7.34 1.29
N HIS A 131 -1.14 7.00 1.81
CA HIS A 131 -2.33 6.91 0.97
C HIS A 131 -2.67 8.31 0.47
N CYS A 132 -2.80 8.46 -0.83
CA CYS A 132 -3.13 9.72 -1.45
C CYS A 132 -3.77 9.50 -2.82
N HIS A 133 -4.92 10.10 -3.05
CA HIS A 133 -5.52 10.18 -4.38
C HIS A 133 -5.41 11.60 -4.95
N GLY A 134 -5.66 12.62 -4.14
CA GLY A 134 -5.77 14.02 -4.56
C GLY A 134 -4.44 14.67 -4.97
N ASP A 135 -4.49 15.53 -5.98
CA ASP A 135 -3.30 16.21 -6.52
C ASP A 135 -2.69 17.20 -5.53
N SER A 136 -3.52 18.03 -4.87
CA SER A 136 -3.04 19.00 -3.87
C SER A 136 -2.41 18.31 -2.66
N ALA A 137 -3.07 17.28 -2.12
CA ALA A 137 -2.54 16.49 -1.02
C ALA A 137 -1.22 15.79 -1.40
N GLY A 138 -1.15 15.25 -2.63
CA GLY A 138 0.07 14.64 -3.16
C GLY A 138 1.22 15.65 -3.29
N LYS A 139 0.95 16.85 -3.78
CA LYS A 139 1.95 17.91 -3.88
C LYS A 139 2.49 18.30 -2.51
N GLU A 140 1.61 18.55 -1.53
CA GLU A 140 2.00 18.89 -0.15
C GLU A 140 2.82 17.76 0.50
N ALA A 141 2.43 16.51 0.30
CA ALA A 141 3.15 15.34 0.82
C ALA A 141 4.56 15.22 0.22
N ILE A 142 4.70 15.43 -1.10
CA ILE A 142 6.00 15.39 -1.78
C ILE A 142 6.88 16.56 -1.32
N GLU A 143 6.33 17.76 -1.17
CA GLU A 143 7.05 18.93 -0.66
C GLU A 143 7.54 18.71 0.77
N ALA A 144 6.75 18.07 1.61
CA ALA A 144 7.14 17.69 2.98
C ALA A 144 8.20 16.57 3.03
N GLY A 145 8.38 15.79 1.95
CA GLY A 145 9.45 14.82 1.82
C GLY A 145 9.04 13.38 2.12
N VAL A 146 7.80 12.98 1.85
CA VAL A 146 7.38 11.57 1.97
C VAL A 146 8.18 10.67 1.03
N ASP A 147 8.41 9.42 1.43
CA ASP A 147 9.21 8.47 0.66
C ASP A 147 8.39 7.80 -0.45
N SER A 148 7.11 7.51 -0.21
CA SER A 148 6.21 6.97 -1.25
C SER A 148 4.79 7.48 -1.15
N ILE A 149 4.16 7.60 -2.31
CA ILE A 149 2.72 7.81 -2.47
C ILE A 149 2.13 6.50 -2.98
N GLU A 150 1.11 6.02 -2.30
CA GLU A 150 0.30 4.87 -2.69
C GLU A 150 -0.93 5.38 -3.45
N HIS A 151 -1.31 4.71 -4.53
CA HIS A 151 -2.40 5.01 -5.45
C HIS A 151 -2.14 6.21 -6.39
N GLY A 152 -2.22 7.43 -5.91
CA GLY A 152 -1.93 8.64 -6.69
C GLY A 152 -2.92 8.95 -7.80
N SER A 153 -4.17 8.49 -7.74
CA SER A 153 -5.10 8.40 -8.88
C SER A 153 -5.33 9.70 -9.64
N PHE A 154 -5.30 10.85 -8.96
CA PHE A 154 -5.57 12.17 -9.57
C PHE A 154 -4.32 13.06 -9.68
N LEU A 155 -3.10 12.50 -9.49
CA LEU A 155 -1.87 13.28 -9.61
C LEU A 155 -1.69 13.79 -11.04
N LYS A 156 -1.46 15.09 -11.16
CA LYS A 156 -1.26 15.79 -12.44
C LYS A 156 0.19 15.69 -12.91
N PRO A 157 0.48 15.95 -14.19
CA PRO A 157 1.84 15.89 -14.73
C PRO A 157 2.85 16.78 -13.98
N GLU A 158 2.41 17.94 -13.47
CA GLU A 158 3.25 18.87 -12.70
C GLU A 158 3.67 18.23 -11.36
N THR A 159 2.71 17.59 -10.67
CA THR A 159 2.96 16.90 -9.39
C THR A 159 3.79 15.62 -9.61
N LEU A 160 3.57 14.89 -10.69
CA LEU A 160 4.42 13.76 -11.09
C LEU A 160 5.85 14.20 -11.41
N THR A 161 6.02 15.36 -12.04
CA THR A 161 7.35 15.94 -12.29
C THR A 161 8.05 16.34 -10.98
N LEU A 162 7.31 16.94 -10.03
CA LEU A 162 7.82 17.22 -8.70
C LEU A 162 8.25 15.93 -7.97
N MET A 163 7.41 14.89 -8.03
CA MET A 163 7.70 13.56 -7.46
C MET A 163 9.00 12.98 -8.00
N LYS A 164 9.20 13.01 -9.33
CA LYS A 164 10.45 12.60 -9.97
C LYS A 164 11.65 13.39 -9.44
N ASN A 165 11.54 14.71 -9.38
CA ASN A 165 12.63 15.59 -8.96
C ASN A 165 13.02 15.41 -7.49
N LYS A 166 12.05 15.11 -6.64
CA LYS A 166 12.26 14.82 -5.21
C LYS A 166 12.68 13.37 -4.94
N GLY A 167 12.52 12.48 -5.91
CA GLY A 167 12.83 11.07 -5.77
C GLY A 167 11.80 10.26 -4.99
N THR A 168 10.61 10.83 -4.74
CA THR A 168 9.47 10.15 -4.12
C THR A 168 8.98 9.02 -5.02
N TYR A 169 8.70 7.86 -4.45
CA TYR A 169 8.20 6.69 -5.19
C TYR A 169 6.69 6.73 -5.36
N LEU A 170 6.20 6.28 -6.51
CA LEU A 170 4.79 5.94 -6.73
C LEU A 170 4.59 4.42 -6.59
N THR A 171 3.60 4.01 -5.81
CA THR A 171 3.09 2.63 -5.77
C THR A 171 1.65 2.65 -6.28
N PRO A 172 1.39 2.36 -7.56
CA PRO A 172 0.14 2.73 -8.24
C PRO A 172 -1.07 1.89 -7.82
N THR A 173 -0.87 0.65 -7.36
CA THR A 173 -1.94 -0.25 -6.90
C THR A 173 -3.15 -0.27 -7.85
N LEU A 174 -2.96 -0.74 -9.06
CA LEU A 174 -3.99 -0.74 -10.10
C LEU A 174 -5.09 -1.77 -9.85
N MET A 175 -4.75 -2.87 -9.17
CA MET A 175 -5.66 -4.00 -8.91
C MET A 175 -6.92 -3.65 -8.12
N PRO A 176 -6.90 -2.83 -7.03
CA PRO A 176 -8.09 -2.52 -6.25
C PRO A 176 -9.22 -1.95 -7.09
N VAL A 177 -8.91 -0.99 -7.96
CA VAL A 177 -9.94 -0.36 -8.80
C VAL A 177 -10.49 -1.34 -9.82
N GLU A 178 -9.66 -2.22 -10.42
CA GLU A 178 -10.15 -3.28 -11.31
C GLU A 178 -11.14 -4.20 -10.59
N TYR A 179 -10.80 -4.61 -9.37
CA TYR A 179 -11.66 -5.49 -8.59
C TYR A 179 -12.97 -4.79 -8.20
N ILE A 180 -12.92 -3.54 -7.73
CA ILE A 180 -14.11 -2.75 -7.40
C ILE A 180 -15.00 -2.59 -8.64
N MET A 181 -14.41 -2.24 -9.78
CA MET A 181 -15.16 -2.05 -11.03
C MET A 181 -15.82 -3.34 -11.50
N SER A 182 -15.20 -4.51 -11.27
CA SER A 182 -15.80 -5.81 -11.61
C SER A 182 -17.06 -6.15 -10.77
N LYS A 183 -17.22 -5.49 -9.62
CA LYS A 183 -18.35 -5.67 -8.69
C LYS A 183 -19.06 -4.36 -8.37
N ILE A 184 -18.97 -3.36 -9.23
CA ILE A 184 -19.35 -1.98 -8.94
C ILE A 184 -20.79 -1.86 -8.45
N ASP A 185 -21.72 -2.66 -8.99
CA ASP A 185 -23.14 -2.60 -8.65
C ASP A 185 -23.45 -3.17 -7.24
N SER A 186 -22.50 -3.86 -6.60
CA SER A 186 -22.64 -4.35 -5.22
C SER A 186 -22.26 -3.32 -4.16
N TYR A 187 -21.68 -2.18 -4.56
CA TYR A 187 -21.25 -1.14 -3.63
C TYR A 187 -22.27 0.00 -3.49
N PRO A 188 -22.26 0.74 -2.35
CA PRO A 188 -23.10 1.93 -2.18
C PRO A 188 -22.81 3.00 -3.23
N ALA A 189 -23.82 3.80 -3.61
CA ALA A 189 -23.71 4.82 -4.65
C ALA A 189 -22.52 5.80 -4.48
N PRO A 190 -22.19 6.30 -3.27
CA PRO A 190 -21.01 7.15 -3.08
C PRO A 190 -19.70 6.44 -3.44
N VAL A 191 -19.54 5.17 -3.06
CA VAL A 191 -18.37 4.35 -3.41
C VAL A 191 -18.30 4.14 -4.91
N GLN A 192 -19.44 3.84 -5.57
CA GLN A 192 -19.50 3.68 -7.02
C GLN A 192 -19.01 4.95 -7.75
N ALA A 193 -19.47 6.13 -7.31
CA ALA A 193 -19.09 7.39 -7.94
C ALA A 193 -17.58 7.65 -7.82
N LYS A 194 -17.02 7.49 -6.61
CA LYS A 194 -15.58 7.64 -6.34
C LYS A 194 -14.73 6.62 -7.12
N ALA A 195 -15.17 5.35 -7.16
CA ALA A 195 -14.48 4.29 -7.89
C ALA A 195 -14.43 4.57 -9.40
N ARG A 196 -15.54 4.99 -10.02
CA ARG A 196 -15.57 5.34 -11.44
C ARG A 196 -14.67 6.53 -11.77
N ALA A 197 -14.66 7.57 -10.92
CA ALA A 197 -13.77 8.72 -11.08
C ALA A 197 -12.30 8.30 -10.98
N ALA A 198 -11.93 7.51 -9.96
CA ALA A 198 -10.59 7.02 -9.77
C ALA A 198 -10.15 6.09 -10.92
N ALA A 199 -11.04 5.23 -11.43
CA ALA A 199 -10.76 4.31 -12.52
C ALA A 199 -10.28 5.02 -13.80
N THR A 200 -10.96 6.10 -14.17
CA THR A 200 -10.59 6.89 -15.36
C THR A 200 -9.29 7.66 -15.13
N ALA A 201 -9.17 8.35 -14.00
CA ALA A 201 -8.03 9.22 -13.73
C ALA A 201 -6.71 8.46 -13.55
N ARG A 202 -6.73 7.30 -12.86
CA ARG A 202 -5.51 6.51 -12.57
C ARG A 202 -4.79 6.01 -13.82
N GLU A 203 -5.52 5.68 -14.88
CA GLU A 203 -4.89 5.20 -16.13
C GLU A 203 -4.08 6.31 -16.79
N GLU A 204 -4.65 7.50 -16.87
CA GLU A 204 -3.96 8.67 -17.41
C GLU A 204 -2.75 9.04 -16.54
N MET A 205 -2.96 9.09 -15.23
CA MET A 205 -1.89 9.32 -14.26
C MET A 205 -0.74 8.32 -14.43
N PHE A 206 -1.06 7.02 -14.51
CA PHE A 206 -0.05 5.99 -14.64
C PHE A 206 0.75 6.12 -15.95
N ARG A 207 0.07 6.32 -17.11
CA ARG A 207 0.73 6.56 -18.39
C ARG A 207 1.64 7.79 -18.36
N ASN A 208 1.21 8.87 -17.72
CA ASN A 208 2.00 10.08 -17.53
C ASN A 208 3.21 9.81 -16.62
N ALA A 209 3.04 9.07 -15.54
CA ALA A 209 4.12 8.72 -14.63
C ALA A 209 5.19 7.85 -15.30
N VAL A 210 4.80 6.88 -16.13
CA VAL A 210 5.72 6.08 -16.96
C VAL A 210 6.48 6.99 -17.93
N LYS A 211 5.77 7.82 -18.71
CA LYS A 211 6.36 8.74 -19.69
C LYS A 211 7.34 9.73 -19.05
N LEU A 212 7.04 10.24 -17.88
CA LEU A 212 7.88 11.18 -17.14
C LEU A 212 9.07 10.49 -16.47
N GLY A 213 9.05 9.17 -16.31
CA GLY A 213 10.09 8.40 -15.61
C GLY A 213 10.07 8.61 -14.10
N VAL A 214 8.87 8.64 -13.50
CA VAL A 214 8.70 8.62 -12.05
C VAL A 214 9.19 7.29 -11.51
N LYS A 215 9.92 7.31 -10.39
CA LYS A 215 10.31 6.08 -9.70
C LYS A 215 9.07 5.34 -9.20
N MET A 216 8.96 4.05 -9.51
CA MET A 216 7.82 3.23 -9.09
C MET A 216 8.25 2.01 -8.31
N SER A 217 7.44 1.63 -7.31
CA SER A 217 7.52 0.34 -6.64
C SER A 217 6.24 -0.45 -6.84
N PHE A 218 6.36 -1.77 -6.83
CA PHE A 218 5.21 -2.67 -6.92
C PHE A 218 4.41 -2.67 -5.63
N GLY A 219 3.10 -2.61 -5.73
CA GLY A 219 2.17 -2.77 -4.62
C GLY A 219 0.77 -3.02 -5.17
N THR A 220 -0.02 -3.80 -4.46
CA THR A 220 -1.30 -4.30 -4.96
C THR A 220 -2.49 -3.95 -4.08
N ASP A 221 -2.24 -3.51 -2.83
CA ASP A 221 -3.31 -3.24 -1.86
C ASP A 221 -4.25 -4.46 -1.69
N ALA A 222 -3.65 -5.67 -1.67
CA ALA A 222 -4.40 -6.90 -1.42
C ALA A 222 -5.00 -6.87 -0.01
N GLY A 223 -6.25 -7.23 0.09
CA GLY A 223 -7.17 -6.97 1.19
C GLY A 223 -8.44 -6.35 0.63
N VAL A 224 -8.30 -5.40 -0.30
CA VAL A 224 -9.41 -4.92 -1.15
C VAL A 224 -9.90 -6.04 -2.07
N PHE A 225 -9.02 -6.91 -2.49
CA PHE A 225 -9.31 -8.13 -3.25
C PHE A 225 -8.59 -9.34 -2.62
N PRO A 226 -9.00 -10.59 -2.93
CA PRO A 226 -8.42 -11.78 -2.34
C PRO A 226 -6.92 -11.91 -2.58
N HIS A 227 -6.16 -12.27 -1.54
CA HIS A 227 -4.74 -12.58 -1.65
C HIS A 227 -4.48 -13.71 -2.68
N GLY A 228 -3.29 -13.74 -3.27
CA GLY A 228 -2.89 -14.73 -4.27
C GLY A 228 -3.08 -14.26 -5.72
N GLN A 229 -3.72 -13.12 -5.95
CA GLN A 229 -3.90 -12.53 -7.28
C GLN A 229 -2.93 -11.37 -7.57
N ASN A 230 -1.99 -11.12 -6.69
CA ASN A 230 -1.09 -9.96 -6.71
C ASN A 230 -0.31 -9.82 -8.01
N ALA A 231 0.08 -10.92 -8.65
CA ALA A 231 0.85 -10.89 -9.90
C ALA A 231 0.10 -10.27 -11.08
N LYS A 232 -1.23 -10.18 -11.03
CA LYS A 232 -2.03 -9.52 -12.08
C LYS A 232 -1.73 -8.01 -12.19
N GLU A 233 -1.22 -7.39 -11.14
CA GLU A 233 -0.76 -5.99 -11.16
C GLU A 233 0.29 -5.77 -12.26
N PHE A 234 1.21 -6.72 -12.49
CA PHE A 234 2.21 -6.62 -13.56
C PHE A 234 1.57 -6.47 -14.94
N LYS A 235 0.51 -7.26 -15.19
CA LYS A 235 -0.21 -7.18 -16.48
C LYS A 235 -0.85 -5.82 -16.66
N LEU A 236 -1.48 -5.27 -15.62
CA LEU A 236 -2.08 -3.94 -15.68
C LEU A 236 -1.02 -2.85 -15.94
N MET A 237 0.13 -2.92 -15.29
CA MET A 237 1.24 -2.00 -15.55
C MET A 237 1.69 -2.05 -17.01
N VAL A 238 1.82 -3.25 -17.59
CA VAL A 238 2.25 -3.44 -18.98
C VAL A 238 1.18 -2.99 -19.96
N ASP A 239 -0.08 -3.33 -19.74
CA ASP A 239 -1.22 -2.91 -20.56
C ASP A 239 -1.36 -1.37 -20.61
N LEU A 240 -0.95 -0.68 -19.55
CA LEU A 240 -0.91 0.77 -19.46
C LEU A 240 0.38 1.40 -19.98
N GLY A 241 1.28 0.61 -20.59
CA GLY A 241 2.43 1.10 -21.35
C GLY A 241 3.78 1.03 -20.66
N MET A 242 3.89 0.40 -19.48
CA MET A 242 5.19 0.15 -18.85
C MET A 242 5.89 -1.03 -19.55
N PRO A 243 7.17 -0.92 -19.94
CA PRO A 243 7.92 -2.07 -20.43
C PRO A 243 7.95 -3.21 -19.39
N ALA A 244 7.77 -4.46 -19.82
CA ALA A 244 7.69 -5.62 -18.93
C ALA A 244 8.91 -5.73 -17.98
N ILE A 245 10.12 -5.46 -18.50
CA ILE A 245 11.33 -5.48 -17.69
C ILE A 245 11.32 -4.40 -16.60
N ASP A 246 10.72 -3.24 -16.85
CA ASP A 246 10.62 -2.17 -15.85
C ASP A 246 9.52 -2.48 -14.82
N ALA A 247 8.42 -3.10 -15.26
CA ALA A 247 7.40 -3.64 -14.34
C ALA A 247 8.03 -4.65 -13.35
N LEU A 248 8.85 -5.59 -13.84
CA LEU A 248 9.56 -6.54 -12.97
C LEU A 248 10.52 -5.84 -12.00
N LYS A 249 11.22 -4.78 -12.43
CA LYS A 249 12.10 -3.99 -11.54
C LYS A 249 11.33 -3.31 -10.40
N THR A 250 10.06 -2.93 -10.62
CA THR A 250 9.25 -2.31 -9.54
C THR A 250 9.10 -3.21 -8.32
N ALA A 251 9.01 -4.53 -8.53
CA ALA A 251 8.86 -5.52 -7.47
C ALA A 251 10.20 -6.06 -6.92
N THR A 252 11.32 -5.66 -7.49
CA THR A 252 12.65 -6.15 -7.13
C THR A 252 13.57 -5.01 -6.72
N GLY A 253 14.44 -4.53 -7.60
CA GLY A 253 15.42 -3.49 -7.32
C GLY A 253 14.82 -2.19 -6.82
N ASN A 254 13.76 -1.70 -7.46
CA ASN A 254 13.11 -0.45 -7.06
C ASN A 254 12.47 -0.54 -5.67
N ALA A 255 11.76 -1.63 -5.39
CA ALA A 255 11.17 -1.85 -4.06
C ALA A 255 12.27 -1.96 -2.99
N ALA A 256 13.36 -2.67 -3.28
CA ALA A 256 14.49 -2.79 -2.36
C ALA A 256 15.15 -1.43 -2.07
N ASP A 257 15.25 -0.54 -3.07
CA ASP A 257 15.77 0.82 -2.92
C ASP A 257 14.83 1.65 -2.03
N LEU A 258 13.52 1.69 -2.35
CA LEU A 258 12.52 2.39 -1.54
C LEU A 258 12.57 1.95 -0.07
N PHE A 259 12.72 0.64 0.18
CA PHE A 259 12.71 0.09 1.53
C PHE A 259 14.07 0.24 2.26
N GLY A 260 15.11 0.74 1.57
CA GLY A 260 16.44 0.89 2.14
C GLY A 260 17.16 -0.44 2.39
N ILE A 261 16.82 -1.50 1.66
CA ILE A 261 17.40 -2.85 1.81
C ILE A 261 18.08 -3.36 0.52
N ALA A 262 18.35 -2.48 -0.43
CA ALA A 262 18.95 -2.82 -1.72
C ALA A 262 20.34 -3.49 -1.61
N GLN A 263 21.06 -3.26 -0.51
CA GLN A 263 22.32 -3.96 -0.23
C GLN A 263 22.14 -5.44 0.10
N LYS A 264 20.92 -5.86 0.45
CA LYS A 264 20.63 -7.24 0.89
C LYS A 264 19.82 -8.03 -0.13
N VAL A 265 18.93 -7.38 -0.87
CA VAL A 265 17.94 -8.01 -1.77
C VAL A 265 17.68 -7.15 -3.01
N GLY A 266 16.85 -7.64 -3.92
CA GLY A 266 16.32 -6.89 -5.08
C GLY A 266 17.05 -7.18 -6.38
N THR A 267 18.25 -7.77 -6.35
CA THR A 267 19.02 -8.19 -7.52
C THR A 267 19.71 -9.51 -7.26
N LEU A 268 20.03 -10.25 -8.33
CA LEU A 268 20.78 -11.52 -8.26
C LEU A 268 22.30 -11.21 -8.34
N GLU A 269 22.89 -10.86 -7.21
CA GLU A 269 24.28 -10.50 -7.09
C GLU A 269 24.95 -11.26 -5.95
N LYS A 270 26.27 -11.56 -6.13
CA LYS A 270 27.09 -12.19 -5.06
C LYS A 270 27.07 -11.33 -3.79
N GLY A 271 26.79 -11.96 -2.68
CA GLY A 271 26.76 -11.31 -1.36
C GLY A 271 25.36 -10.86 -0.91
N LYS A 272 24.36 -10.91 -1.79
CA LYS A 272 22.96 -10.69 -1.41
C LYS A 272 22.28 -11.98 -0.96
N LEU A 273 21.15 -11.83 -0.26
CA LEU A 273 20.34 -12.96 0.15
C LEU A 273 19.72 -13.64 -1.08
N ALA A 274 19.76 -14.96 -1.09
CA ALA A 274 19.19 -15.75 -2.17
C ALA A 274 17.66 -15.88 -2.00
N ASP A 275 16.97 -14.77 -2.25
CA ASP A 275 15.52 -14.70 -2.41
C ASP A 275 15.24 -14.76 -3.91
N VAL A 276 14.84 -15.92 -4.42
CA VAL A 276 14.71 -16.18 -5.87
C VAL A 276 13.37 -16.82 -6.15
N ILE A 277 12.69 -16.32 -7.17
CA ILE A 277 11.54 -17.00 -7.77
C ILE A 277 11.87 -17.38 -9.20
N ALA A 278 11.28 -18.48 -9.70
CA ALA A 278 11.31 -18.84 -11.09
C ALA A 278 9.93 -19.29 -11.57
N MET A 279 9.69 -19.08 -12.86
CA MET A 279 8.42 -19.39 -13.52
C MET A 279 8.69 -19.93 -14.93
N PRO A 280 7.81 -20.76 -15.49
CA PRO A 280 7.89 -21.18 -16.88
C PRO A 280 7.69 -19.99 -17.82
N GLY A 281 8.51 -19.93 -18.88
CA GLY A 281 8.46 -18.86 -19.90
C GLY A 281 9.37 -17.67 -19.57
N ASP A 282 9.26 -16.64 -20.41
CA ASP A 282 10.02 -15.41 -20.30
C ASP A 282 9.06 -14.25 -19.94
N PRO A 283 9.09 -13.74 -18.69
CA PRO A 283 8.20 -12.67 -18.26
C PRO A 283 8.49 -11.31 -18.94
N THR A 284 9.61 -11.18 -19.65
CA THR A 284 9.88 -9.97 -20.43
C THR A 284 9.14 -9.96 -21.77
N SER A 285 8.75 -11.14 -22.27
CA SER A 285 7.95 -11.33 -23.48
C SER A 285 6.47 -11.57 -23.19
N ASP A 286 6.17 -12.32 -22.13
CA ASP A 286 4.81 -12.58 -21.62
C ASP A 286 4.79 -12.34 -20.12
N ILE A 287 4.38 -11.14 -19.72
CA ILE A 287 4.35 -10.74 -18.31
C ILE A 287 3.43 -11.62 -17.45
N THR A 288 2.43 -12.30 -18.04
CA THR A 288 1.54 -13.20 -17.32
C THR A 288 2.25 -14.46 -16.81
N ALA A 289 3.48 -14.73 -17.24
CA ALA A 289 4.33 -15.76 -16.66
C ALA A 289 4.50 -15.57 -15.15
N THR A 290 4.46 -14.33 -14.65
CA THR A 290 4.53 -14.00 -13.22
C THR A 290 3.38 -14.59 -12.39
N GLU A 291 2.27 -14.94 -13.01
CA GLU A 291 1.14 -15.63 -12.37
C GLU A 291 1.38 -17.13 -12.18
N ARG A 292 2.45 -17.69 -12.79
CA ARG A 292 2.76 -19.12 -12.81
C ARG A 292 4.08 -19.45 -12.10
N VAL A 293 4.41 -18.74 -11.01
CA VAL A 293 5.61 -19.01 -10.20
C VAL A 293 5.59 -20.46 -9.71
N SER A 294 6.60 -21.23 -10.09
CA SER A 294 6.75 -22.65 -9.75
C SER A 294 7.90 -22.93 -8.79
N PHE A 295 8.84 -22.01 -8.64
CA PHE A 295 9.96 -22.12 -7.73
C PHE A 295 10.03 -20.90 -6.81
N VAL A 296 10.22 -21.12 -5.51
CA VAL A 296 10.43 -20.07 -4.51
C VAL A 296 11.55 -20.47 -3.58
N MET A 297 12.54 -19.60 -3.46
CA MET A 297 13.65 -19.71 -2.51
C MET A 297 13.70 -18.45 -1.62
N LYS A 298 13.90 -18.63 -0.32
CA LYS A 298 14.11 -17.55 0.64
C LYS A 298 15.41 -17.81 1.40
N GLU A 299 16.32 -16.87 1.36
CA GLU A 299 17.63 -16.95 2.06
C GLU A 299 18.39 -18.26 1.75
N GLY A 300 18.32 -18.72 0.50
CA GLY A 300 18.92 -19.98 0.07
C GLY A 300 18.14 -21.24 0.42
N LYS A 301 17.06 -21.15 1.18
CA LYS A 301 16.18 -22.28 1.49
C LYS A 301 15.05 -22.38 0.45
N ILE A 302 14.93 -23.54 -0.19
CA ILE A 302 13.82 -23.83 -1.10
C ILE A 302 12.53 -23.96 -0.29
N ILE A 303 11.57 -23.10 -0.58
CA ILE A 303 10.24 -23.10 0.02
C ILE A 303 9.25 -23.86 -0.86
N ARG A 304 9.45 -23.77 -2.19
CA ARG A 304 8.61 -24.42 -3.19
C ARG A 304 9.45 -24.81 -4.39
N ASN A 305 9.16 -26.01 -4.91
CA ASN A 305 9.72 -26.48 -6.18
C ASN A 305 8.67 -27.41 -6.83
N GLY A 306 7.85 -26.86 -7.71
CA GLY A 306 6.77 -27.57 -8.37
C GLY A 306 5.66 -26.63 -8.85
N PRO A 307 4.66 -27.16 -9.60
CA PRO A 307 3.58 -26.34 -10.13
C PRO A 307 2.86 -25.56 -9.02
N PRO A 308 2.22 -24.43 -9.37
CA PRO A 308 1.37 -23.73 -8.43
C PRO A 308 0.35 -24.71 -7.84
N SER A 309 0.27 -24.81 -6.51
CA SER A 309 -0.89 -25.44 -5.91
C SER A 309 -2.10 -24.66 -6.40
N ALA A 310 -3.18 -25.35 -6.79
CA ALA A 310 -4.47 -24.70 -6.89
C ALA A 310 -4.67 -23.92 -5.60
N SER A 311 -4.85 -22.61 -5.71
CA SER A 311 -4.95 -21.76 -4.55
C SER A 311 -6.08 -22.27 -3.66
N PRO A 312 -5.87 -22.56 -2.39
CA PRO A 312 -6.98 -22.76 -1.46
C PRO A 312 -7.57 -21.40 -1.03
N VAL A 313 -7.69 -20.46 -1.96
CA VAL A 313 -8.56 -19.30 -1.79
C VAL A 313 -9.93 -19.75 -2.27
N ALA A 314 -10.44 -20.82 -1.64
CA ALA A 314 -11.84 -21.10 -1.60
C ALA A 314 -12.49 -19.96 -0.78
N GLU A 315 -13.37 -19.22 -1.42
CA GLU A 315 -14.64 -18.76 -0.86
C GLU A 315 -14.65 -18.31 0.64
N ALA A 316 -13.62 -17.57 1.08
CA ALA A 316 -13.71 -16.83 2.33
C ALA A 316 -14.31 -15.41 2.11
N GLY A 317 -15.15 -15.28 1.10
CA GLY A 317 -15.72 -14.00 0.64
C GLY A 317 -17.22 -13.83 0.83
N GLU A 318 -17.90 -14.71 1.55
CA GLU A 318 -19.35 -14.63 1.71
C GLU A 318 -19.86 -14.36 3.14
N THR A 319 -19.03 -13.87 4.04
CA THR A 319 -19.49 -13.62 5.43
C THR A 319 -19.27 -12.19 5.94
N LEU A 320 -19.37 -11.19 5.07
CA LEU A 320 -19.50 -9.78 5.53
C LEU A 320 -20.79 -9.11 5.01
N THR A 321 -21.83 -9.87 4.68
CA THR A 321 -23.12 -9.33 4.19
C THR A 321 -24.30 -9.60 5.11
N GLU A 322 -24.09 -9.91 6.39
CA GLU A 322 -25.19 -9.86 7.34
C GLU A 322 -24.79 -9.07 8.58
N ILE A 323 -24.93 -7.74 8.49
CA ILE A 323 -25.22 -6.93 9.67
C ILE A 323 -26.72 -7.12 9.87
N PRO A 324 -27.19 -7.78 10.94
CA PRO A 324 -28.61 -7.84 11.22
C PRO A 324 -29.10 -6.40 11.42
N GLY A 325 -30.00 -5.98 10.57
CA GLY A 325 -30.85 -4.84 10.88
C GLY A 325 -31.77 -5.22 12.03
N ASP A 326 -31.67 -4.43 13.10
CA ASP A 326 -32.76 -3.95 13.94
C ASP A 326 -32.22 -2.82 14.83
#